data_572d7fa2b67076390d5544bac3349cd6
#
_entry.id   572d7fa2b67076390d5544bac3349cd6
#
_cell.length_a   1.000
_cell.length_b   1.000
_cell.length_c   1.000
_cell.angle_alpha   90.00
_cell.angle_beta   90.00
_cell.angle_gamma   90.00
#
_symmetry.space_group_name_H-M   'P 1'
#
loop_
_entity.id
_entity.type
_entity.pdbx_description
1 polymer ?
#
loop_
_entity_poly.entity_id
_entity_poly.type
_entity_poly.pdbx_seq_one_letter_code
_entity_poly.pdbx_strand_id
1 'polypeptide(L)'
;WNLELFEGINGMKQGLIDYNLKVYPHKKAQRLLSRPGTQGCFLSQYLLWQKCHTTKEPICIFEHDVVFKKPIGEYVDCDVYKFEGFNKAKPIPPGNWFEGARAYRITPTGAKKILDWVHANGAMPADWMLCDGIVDMKFDKYNKVTYKTEVSFTKDLS
;
A
#
# COMPACT_ATOMS: atom_id res chain seq x y z
N TRP A 1 8.60 -19.23 3.41
CA TRP A 1 8.52 -17.79 3.18
C TRP A 1 9.80 -17.11 3.66
N ASN A 2 10.50 -16.43 2.78
CA ASN A 2 11.58 -15.55 3.17
C ASN A 2 10.96 -14.19 3.50
N LEU A 3 10.81 -13.89 4.79
CA LEU A 3 10.41 -12.56 5.25
C LEU A 3 11.65 -11.67 5.27
N GLU A 4 11.57 -10.56 4.57
CA GLU A 4 12.58 -9.51 4.58
C GLU A 4 12.02 -8.31 5.32
N LEU A 5 12.75 -7.81 6.31
CA LEU A 5 12.42 -6.55 6.96
C LEU A 5 12.81 -5.40 6.05
N PHE A 6 11.82 -4.57 5.72
CA PHE A 6 12.04 -3.33 5.00
C PHE A 6 12.01 -2.17 6.00
N GLU A 7 13.08 -1.39 6.04
CA GLU A 7 13.13 -0.19 6.85
C GLU A 7 12.28 0.90 6.18
N GLY A 8 11.17 1.24 6.80
CA GLY A 8 10.25 2.25 6.31
C GLY A 8 10.86 3.66 6.31
N ILE A 9 10.36 4.51 5.43
CA ILE A 9 10.80 5.91 5.34
C ILE A 9 10.21 6.72 6.50
N ASN A 10 11.09 7.40 7.23
CA ASN A 10 10.69 8.38 8.23
C ASN A 10 10.29 9.71 7.56
N GLY A 11 9.00 9.96 7.46
CA GLY A 11 8.45 11.16 6.81
C GLY A 11 8.80 12.49 7.50
N MET A 12 9.34 12.45 8.73
CA MET A 12 9.91 13.64 9.38
C MET A 12 11.30 14.01 8.82
N LYS A 13 11.99 13.05 8.21
CA LYS A 13 13.34 13.22 7.64
C LYS A 13 13.34 13.33 6.13
N GLN A 14 12.40 12.68 5.47
CA GLN A 14 12.31 12.63 4.00
C GLN A 14 10.86 12.82 3.57
N GLY A 15 10.66 13.59 2.52
CA GLY A 15 9.35 13.85 1.93
C GLY A 15 9.32 13.58 0.44
N LEU A 16 8.17 13.79 -0.19
CA LEU A 16 7.97 13.56 -1.63
C LEU A 16 8.96 14.37 -2.50
N ILE A 17 9.35 15.56 -2.06
CA ILE A 17 10.29 16.42 -2.77
C ILE A 17 11.67 15.79 -2.93
N ASP A 18 12.12 15.01 -1.96
CA ASP A 18 13.41 14.32 -2.00
C ASP A 18 13.46 13.23 -3.08
N TYR A 19 12.29 12.79 -3.52
CA TYR A 19 12.09 11.79 -4.60
C TYR A 19 11.62 12.42 -5.91
N ASN A 20 11.61 13.76 -5.99
CA ASN A 20 11.11 14.51 -7.14
C ASN A 20 9.66 14.15 -7.52
N LEU A 21 8.83 13.91 -6.53
CA LEU A 21 7.43 13.55 -6.68
C LEU A 21 6.51 14.73 -6.35
N LYS A 22 5.46 14.87 -7.14
CA LYS A 22 4.38 15.85 -6.93
C LYS A 22 3.20 15.16 -6.23
N VAL A 23 2.37 15.94 -5.55
CA VAL A 23 1.10 15.47 -5.02
C VAL A 23 0.02 15.59 -6.11
N TYR A 24 -0.84 14.58 -6.21
CA TYR A 24 -2.01 14.62 -7.08
C TYR A 24 -2.90 15.82 -6.73
N PRO A 25 -3.39 16.61 -7.73
CA PRO A 25 -4.12 17.85 -7.48
C PRO A 25 -5.55 17.62 -7.00
N HIS A 26 -5.70 16.98 -5.87
CA HIS A 26 -6.96 16.70 -5.17
C HIS A 26 -6.87 17.20 -3.73
N LYS A 27 -7.77 18.09 -3.31
CA LYS A 27 -7.71 18.78 -1.99
C LYS A 27 -7.48 17.84 -0.81
N LYS A 28 -8.19 16.72 -0.78
CA LYS A 28 -8.05 15.74 0.32
C LYS A 28 -6.70 15.00 0.25
N ALA A 29 -6.22 14.64 -0.94
CA ALA A 29 -4.89 14.04 -1.12
C ALA A 29 -3.79 14.99 -0.64
N GLN A 30 -3.84 16.26 -1.03
CA GLN A 30 -2.91 17.29 -0.60
C GLN A 30 -2.91 17.45 0.92
N ARG A 31 -4.09 17.53 1.54
CA ARG A 31 -4.22 17.61 3.01
C ARG A 31 -3.65 16.38 3.73
N LEU A 32 -3.88 15.18 3.21
CA LEU A 32 -3.37 13.96 3.83
C LEU A 32 -1.85 13.84 3.66
N LEU A 33 -1.33 14.09 2.46
CA LEU A 33 0.09 14.03 2.17
C LEU A 33 0.89 15.23 2.71
N SER A 34 0.27 16.26 3.28
CA SER A 34 0.97 17.27 4.06
C SER A 34 1.45 16.74 5.43
N ARG A 35 0.94 15.58 5.87
CA ARG A 35 1.33 14.95 7.14
C ARG A 35 2.57 14.08 6.94
N PRO A 36 3.64 14.28 7.72
CA PRO A 36 4.88 13.50 7.59
C PRO A 36 4.66 11.98 7.63
N GLY A 37 3.83 11.49 8.54
CA GLY A 37 3.52 10.06 8.64
C GLY A 37 2.87 9.49 7.38
N THR A 38 1.96 10.24 6.75
CA THR A 38 1.32 9.83 5.49
C THR A 38 2.33 9.83 4.33
N GLN A 39 3.24 10.80 4.28
CA GLN A 39 4.31 10.82 3.29
C GLN A 39 5.27 9.65 3.47
N GLY A 40 5.70 9.38 4.72
CA GLY A 40 6.58 8.24 5.02
C GLY A 40 5.95 6.90 4.63
N CYS A 41 4.66 6.72 4.93
CA CYS A 41 3.91 5.53 4.52
C CYS A 41 3.87 5.40 2.98
N PHE A 42 3.51 6.46 2.27
CA PHE A 42 3.51 6.45 0.80
C PHE A 42 4.89 6.13 0.23
N LEU A 43 5.94 6.81 0.69
CA LEU A 43 7.30 6.60 0.19
C LEU A 43 7.82 5.20 0.46
N SER A 44 7.50 4.61 1.61
CA SER A 44 7.84 3.22 1.91
C SER A 44 7.21 2.26 0.91
N GLN A 45 5.92 2.43 0.62
CA GLN A 45 5.22 1.64 -0.39
C GLN A 45 5.77 1.89 -1.80
N TYR A 46 6.05 3.15 -2.14
CA TYR A 46 6.62 3.54 -3.43
C TYR A 46 7.96 2.83 -3.71
N LEU A 47 8.85 2.78 -2.73
CA LEU A 47 10.12 2.05 -2.86
C LEU A 47 9.92 0.54 -3.01
N LEU A 48 8.95 -0.03 -2.34
CA LEU A 48 8.61 -1.46 -2.50
C LEU A 48 8.03 -1.74 -3.89
N TRP A 49 7.21 -0.85 -4.45
CA TRP A 49 6.74 -0.96 -5.84
C TRP A 49 7.90 -0.84 -6.84
N GLN A 50 8.85 0.07 -6.61
CA GLN A 50 10.06 0.15 -7.43
C GLN A 50 10.89 -1.15 -7.35
N LYS A 51 11.07 -1.70 -6.15
CA LYS A 51 11.75 -2.99 -5.96
C LYS A 51 11.06 -4.10 -6.75
N CYS A 52 9.74 -4.24 -6.60
CA CYS A 52 8.95 -5.24 -7.33
C CYS A 52 9.11 -5.10 -8.85
N HIS A 53 9.01 -3.88 -9.37
CA HIS A 53 9.16 -3.63 -10.80
C HIS A 53 10.58 -3.92 -11.29
N THR A 54 11.60 -3.53 -10.54
CA THR A 54 13.01 -3.70 -10.92
C THR A 54 13.45 -5.16 -10.88
N THR A 55 13.08 -5.89 -9.84
CA THR A 55 13.45 -7.31 -9.68
C THR A 55 12.65 -8.24 -10.60
N LYS A 56 11.54 -7.76 -11.18
CA LYS A 56 10.61 -8.57 -11.98
C LYS A 56 9.96 -9.73 -11.20
N GLU A 57 9.95 -9.65 -9.88
CA GLU A 57 9.38 -10.65 -8.99
C GLU A 57 8.15 -10.08 -8.27
N PRO A 58 7.02 -10.82 -8.21
CA PRO A 58 5.92 -10.46 -7.37
C PRO A 58 6.34 -10.44 -5.90
N ILE A 59 5.84 -9.48 -5.14
CA ILE A 59 6.10 -9.38 -3.70
C ILE A 59 4.81 -9.34 -2.91
N CYS A 60 4.86 -9.84 -1.68
CA CYS A 60 3.82 -9.62 -0.68
C CYS A 60 4.31 -8.54 0.29
N ILE A 61 3.48 -7.56 0.54
CA ILE A 61 3.76 -6.44 1.44
C ILE A 61 2.87 -6.59 2.66
N PHE A 62 3.49 -6.54 3.85
CA PHE A 62 2.80 -6.61 5.13
C PHE A 62 3.28 -5.49 6.04
N GLU A 63 2.35 -4.73 6.60
CA GLU A 63 2.67 -3.80 7.67
C GLU A 63 2.98 -4.54 8.96
N HIS A 64 3.72 -3.90 9.85
CA HIS A 64 4.27 -4.51 11.06
C HIS A 64 3.21 -4.98 12.07
N ASP A 65 1.99 -4.48 11.98
CA ASP A 65 0.86 -4.80 12.87
C ASP A 65 -0.06 -5.90 12.31
N VAL A 66 0.27 -6.46 11.15
CA VAL A 66 -0.51 -7.53 10.52
C VAL A 66 -0.39 -8.83 11.31
N VAL A 67 -1.53 -9.44 11.59
CA VAL A 67 -1.63 -10.77 12.21
C VAL A 67 -2.38 -11.70 11.27
N PHE A 68 -1.76 -12.82 10.92
CA PHE A 68 -2.38 -13.82 10.07
C PHE A 68 -3.39 -14.66 10.85
N LYS A 69 -4.62 -14.72 10.38
CA LYS A 69 -5.68 -15.59 10.91
C LYS A 69 -5.73 -16.94 10.20
N LYS A 70 -5.33 -16.96 8.95
CA LYS A 70 -5.36 -18.12 8.07
C LYS A 70 -4.10 -18.14 7.20
N PRO A 71 -3.66 -19.32 6.77
CA PRO A 71 -2.56 -19.42 5.81
C PRO A 71 -2.86 -18.60 4.55
N ILE A 72 -1.84 -17.97 4.02
CA ILE A 72 -1.89 -17.39 2.70
C ILE A 72 -1.79 -18.55 1.73
N GLY A 73 -2.90 -18.96 1.18
CA GLY A 73 -2.97 -20.02 0.19
C GLY A 73 -2.79 -19.49 -1.23
N GLU A 74 -3.44 -20.16 -2.17
CA GLU A 74 -3.49 -19.73 -3.56
C GLU A 74 -4.20 -18.38 -3.67
N TYR A 75 -3.73 -17.56 -4.60
CA TYR A 75 -4.32 -16.29 -4.97
C TYR A 75 -4.61 -16.25 -6.47
N VAL A 76 -5.63 -15.50 -6.83
CA VAL A 76 -6.02 -15.30 -8.21
C VAL A 76 -4.99 -14.41 -8.92
N ASP A 77 -4.71 -14.69 -10.18
CA ASP A 77 -3.86 -13.85 -11.01
C ASP A 77 -4.51 -12.47 -11.23
N CYS A 78 -3.80 -11.42 -10.82
CA CYS A 78 -4.21 -10.02 -10.91
C CYS A 78 -3.03 -9.12 -10.58
N ASP A 79 -3.15 -7.82 -10.81
CA ASP A 79 -2.09 -6.85 -10.49
C ASP A 79 -1.86 -6.74 -8.98
N VAL A 80 -2.96 -6.63 -8.22
CA VAL A 80 -2.96 -6.49 -6.76
C VAL A 80 -3.98 -7.44 -6.14
N TYR A 81 -3.53 -8.33 -5.27
CA TYR A 81 -4.38 -9.22 -4.48
C TYR A 81 -4.32 -8.82 -3.00
N LYS A 82 -5.44 -8.33 -2.46
CA LYS A 82 -5.54 -7.96 -1.04
C LYS A 82 -5.92 -9.16 -0.19
N PHE A 83 -5.12 -9.45 0.83
CA PHE A 83 -5.40 -10.49 1.83
C PHE A 83 -6.44 -10.04 2.87
N GLU A 84 -6.71 -8.76 2.93
CA GLU A 84 -7.87 -8.19 3.59
C GLU A 84 -9.12 -8.50 2.75
N GLY A 85 -10.23 -8.77 3.41
CA GLY A 85 -11.51 -8.94 2.72
C GLY A 85 -11.95 -7.66 2.01
N PHE A 86 -12.98 -7.78 1.18
CA PHE A 86 -13.57 -6.63 0.49
C PHE A 86 -14.09 -5.61 1.50
N ASN A 87 -13.62 -4.39 1.38
CA ASN A 87 -14.10 -3.21 2.09
C ASN A 87 -14.96 -2.35 1.17
N LYS A 88 -15.73 -1.43 1.74
CA LYS A 88 -16.53 -0.49 0.98
C LYS A 88 -15.66 0.31 0.02
N ALA A 89 -15.99 0.24 -1.27
CA ALA A 89 -15.38 1.07 -2.29
C ALA A 89 -15.63 2.57 -2.03
N LYS A 90 -14.59 3.37 -2.17
CA LYS A 90 -14.68 4.83 -2.05
C LYS A 90 -14.22 5.46 -3.35
N PRO A 91 -15.05 6.30 -4.00
CA PRO A 91 -14.68 6.87 -5.28
C PRO A 91 -13.53 7.86 -5.14
N ILE A 92 -12.58 7.76 -6.04
CA ILE A 92 -11.51 8.73 -6.28
C ILE A 92 -11.16 8.65 -7.77
N PRO A 93 -11.00 9.76 -8.50
CA PRO A 93 -10.43 9.64 -9.84
C PRO A 93 -9.04 8.99 -9.77
N PRO A 94 -8.75 7.95 -10.58
CA PRO A 94 -9.49 7.47 -11.75
C PRO A 94 -10.49 6.33 -11.51
N GLY A 95 -10.76 5.92 -10.28
CA GLY A 95 -11.63 4.77 -9.99
C GLY A 95 -12.12 4.72 -8.55
N ASN A 96 -12.08 3.54 -7.95
CA ASN A 96 -12.41 3.32 -6.55
C ASN A 96 -11.19 2.81 -5.79
N TRP A 97 -10.95 3.37 -4.62
CA TRP A 97 -9.97 2.84 -3.69
C TRP A 97 -10.65 2.11 -2.52
N PHE A 98 -9.89 1.27 -1.87
CA PHE A 98 -10.35 0.42 -0.77
C PHE A 98 -9.42 0.62 0.42
N GLU A 99 -9.99 0.81 1.60
CA GLU A 99 -9.24 1.15 2.80
C GLU A 99 -8.15 0.11 3.12
N GLY A 100 -6.97 0.61 3.51
CA GLY A 100 -5.81 -0.19 3.91
C GLY A 100 -4.89 -0.59 2.75
N ALA A 101 -3.60 -0.39 2.95
CA ALA A 101 -2.50 -0.90 2.11
C ALA A 101 -1.58 -1.80 2.96
N ARG A 102 -2.16 -2.63 3.85
CA ARG A 102 -1.44 -3.27 4.95
C ARG A 102 -1.01 -4.69 4.66
N ALA A 103 -1.78 -5.41 3.83
CA ALA A 103 -1.51 -6.82 3.53
C ALA A 103 -1.97 -7.13 2.10
N TYR A 104 -1.05 -7.16 1.16
CA TYR A 104 -1.36 -7.46 -0.22
C TYR A 104 -0.17 -8.03 -0.99
N ARG A 105 -0.47 -8.74 -2.06
CA ARG A 105 0.49 -9.13 -3.09
C ARG A 105 0.39 -8.17 -4.26
N ILE A 106 1.52 -7.81 -4.84
CA ILE A 106 1.59 -7.01 -6.06
C ILE A 106 2.51 -7.67 -7.08
N THR A 107 2.12 -7.62 -8.36
CA THR A 107 2.93 -8.08 -9.47
C THR A 107 3.82 -6.96 -10.02
N PRO A 108 4.92 -7.29 -10.74
CA PRO A 108 5.72 -6.27 -11.43
C PRO A 108 4.91 -5.39 -12.39
N THR A 109 3.90 -5.96 -13.05
CA THR A 109 2.98 -5.22 -13.91
C THR A 109 2.12 -4.24 -13.12
N GLY A 110 1.56 -4.67 -12.00
CA GLY A 110 0.80 -3.80 -11.10
C GLY A 110 1.65 -2.68 -10.52
N ALA A 111 2.87 -3.01 -10.07
CA ALA A 111 3.83 -2.02 -9.58
C ALA A 111 4.16 -0.98 -10.66
N LYS A 112 4.42 -1.41 -11.90
CA LYS A 112 4.68 -0.49 -13.01
C LYS A 112 3.50 0.45 -13.28
N LYS A 113 2.27 -0.06 -13.30
CA LYS A 113 1.07 0.77 -13.51
C LYS A 113 0.95 1.86 -12.45
N ILE A 114 1.18 1.52 -11.17
CA ILE A 114 1.14 2.49 -10.07
C ILE A 114 2.26 3.54 -10.24
N LEU A 115 3.49 3.11 -10.51
CA LEU A 115 4.63 4.02 -10.69
C LEU A 115 4.41 4.97 -11.87
N ASP A 116 3.96 4.45 -13.01
CA ASP A 116 3.64 5.27 -14.20
C ASP A 116 2.56 6.31 -13.88
N TRP A 117 1.53 5.91 -13.14
CA TRP A 117 0.45 6.81 -12.75
C TRP A 117 0.94 7.92 -11.81
N VAL A 118 1.77 7.57 -10.82
CA VAL A 118 2.40 8.54 -9.90
C VAL A 118 3.24 9.57 -10.66
N HIS A 119 4.06 9.11 -11.60
CA HIS A 119 4.91 10.02 -12.39
C HIS A 119 4.11 10.93 -13.31
N ALA A 120 3.01 10.44 -13.87
CA ALA A 120 2.16 11.23 -14.76
C ALA A 120 1.23 12.19 -14.01
N ASN A 121 0.70 11.80 -12.87
CA ASN A 121 -0.41 12.50 -12.20
C ASN A 121 -0.06 13.03 -10.80
N GLY A 122 0.93 12.48 -10.14
CA GLY A 122 1.29 12.80 -8.76
C GLY A 122 0.87 11.74 -7.75
N ALA A 123 1.41 11.84 -6.55
CA ALA A 123 1.18 10.91 -5.45
C ALA A 123 -0.18 11.12 -4.77
N MET A 124 -0.80 10.03 -4.37
CA MET A 124 -1.92 9.98 -3.44
C MET A 124 -1.51 9.17 -2.19
N PRO A 125 -2.26 9.18 -1.09
CA PRO A 125 -2.04 8.25 0.01
C PRO A 125 -1.90 6.80 -0.50
N ALA A 126 -1.05 6.01 0.15
CA ALA A 126 -0.65 4.68 -0.37
C ALA A 126 -1.84 3.75 -0.66
N ASP A 127 -2.84 3.73 0.22
CA ASP A 127 -4.04 2.92 0.04
C ASP A 127 -4.94 3.42 -1.11
N TRP A 128 -4.88 4.71 -1.46
CA TRP A 128 -5.59 5.27 -2.62
C TRP A 128 -4.92 4.89 -3.94
N MET A 129 -3.62 4.59 -3.92
CA MET A 129 -2.91 4.10 -5.10
C MET A 129 -3.35 2.68 -5.49
N LEU A 130 -3.84 1.90 -4.52
CA LEU A 130 -4.46 0.60 -4.76
C LEU A 130 -5.92 0.82 -5.20
N CYS A 131 -6.09 1.28 -6.42
CA CYS A 131 -7.34 1.76 -7.01
C CYS A 131 -7.66 0.94 -8.27
N ASP A 132 -8.92 0.55 -8.42
CA ASP A 132 -9.37 -0.27 -9.57
C ASP A 132 -9.30 0.46 -10.93
N GLY A 133 -9.16 1.79 -10.90
CA GLY A 133 -8.87 2.60 -12.09
C GLY A 133 -7.39 2.62 -12.48
N ILE A 134 -6.49 2.10 -11.66
CA ILE A 134 -5.04 2.03 -11.93
C ILE A 134 -4.59 0.57 -12.15
N VAL A 135 -5.04 -0.34 -11.31
CA VAL A 135 -4.61 -1.75 -11.26
C VAL A 135 -5.81 -2.70 -11.24
N ASP A 136 -5.63 -3.90 -11.80
CA ASP A 136 -6.60 -4.99 -11.61
C ASP A 136 -6.50 -5.52 -10.18
N MET A 137 -7.58 -5.37 -9.42
CA MET A 137 -7.63 -5.72 -8.00
C MET A 137 -8.55 -6.91 -7.75
N LYS A 138 -8.06 -7.83 -6.90
CA LYS A 138 -8.87 -8.89 -6.32
C LYS A 138 -8.72 -8.89 -4.80
N PHE A 139 -9.71 -9.45 -4.13
CA PHE A 139 -9.79 -9.49 -2.67
C PHE A 139 -9.93 -10.93 -2.18
N ASP A 140 -9.29 -11.23 -1.05
CA ASP A 140 -9.49 -12.53 -0.43
C ASP A 140 -10.92 -12.68 0.09
N LYS A 141 -11.53 -13.80 -0.22
CA LYS A 141 -12.91 -14.11 0.17
C LYS A 141 -13.07 -14.22 1.70
N TYR A 142 -12.01 -14.62 2.40
CA TYR A 142 -12.10 -15.02 3.80
C TYR A 142 -11.42 -14.07 4.78
N ASN A 143 -10.90 -12.94 4.32
CA ASN A 143 -10.13 -12.00 5.15
C ASN A 143 -9.07 -12.71 6.01
N LYS A 144 -7.91 -12.97 5.44
CA LYS A 144 -6.84 -13.80 6.04
C LYS A 144 -6.04 -13.10 7.13
N VAL A 145 -6.24 -11.81 7.32
CA VAL A 145 -5.45 -11.00 8.25
C VAL A 145 -6.32 -10.21 9.20
N THR A 146 -5.74 -9.87 10.35
CA THR A 146 -6.24 -8.85 11.27
C THR A 146 -5.08 -7.96 11.69
N TYR A 147 -5.34 -6.94 12.49
CA TYR A 147 -4.34 -5.98 12.94
C TYR A 147 -4.32 -5.90 14.45
N LYS A 148 -3.13 -5.74 15.02
CA LYS A 148 -3.00 -5.35 16.42
C LYS A 148 -3.43 -3.88 16.53
N THR A 149 -4.30 -3.56 17.47
CA THR A 149 -4.63 -2.19 17.80
C THR A 149 -3.59 -1.62 18.77
N GLU A 150 -3.32 -0.32 18.71
CA GLU A 150 -2.35 0.33 19.61
C GLU A 150 -2.61 0.06 21.10
N VAL A 151 -3.86 -0.19 21.48
CA VAL A 151 -4.26 -0.56 22.85
C VAL A 151 -3.69 -1.91 23.29
N SER A 152 -3.36 -2.82 22.37
CA SER A 152 -2.74 -4.10 22.70
C SER A 152 -1.23 -4.00 22.94
N PHE A 153 -0.55 -3.00 22.38
CA PHE A 153 0.88 -2.79 22.61
C PHE A 153 1.21 -2.23 23.99
N THR A 154 0.34 -1.41 24.56
CA THR A 154 0.54 -0.83 25.91
C THR A 154 0.27 -1.82 27.04
N LYS A 155 -0.46 -2.90 26.81
CA LYS A 155 -0.70 -3.97 27.81
C LYS A 155 0.42 -5.00 27.86
N ASP A 156 1.12 -5.23 26.74
CA ASP A 156 2.21 -6.22 26.69
C ASP A 156 3.56 -5.66 27.17
N LEU A 157 3.66 -4.32 27.39
CA LEU A 157 4.85 -3.63 27.90
C LEU A 157 4.77 -3.25 29.39
N SER A 158 3.68 -3.56 30.02
CA SER A 158 3.47 -3.38 31.47
C SER A 158 3.48 -4.72 32.20
#